data_e4d0a2c40ec3a1b2c521df3c01c3baee
#
_entry.id   e4d0a2c40ec3a1b2c521df3c01c3baee
#
_cell.length_a   1.000
_cell.length_b   1.000
_cell.length_c   1.000
_cell.angle_alpha   90.00
_cell.angle_beta   90.00
_cell.angle_gamma   90.00
#
_symmetry.space_group_name_H-M   'P 1'
#
loop_
_entity.id
_entity.type
_entity.pdbx_description
1 polymer ?
#
loop_
_entity_poly.entity_id
_entity_poly.type
_entity_poly.pdbx_seq_one_letter_code
_entity_poly.pdbx_strand_id
1 'polypeptide(L)'
;MSLRYAVCDVCRARAPVQKNGKFARHPGRSGVWLAPGPCPGRGARPSAAGIRAGIAWGREAVANALAYSARRLSAAREELAAAEALRRDAEAAEADLEAWAAEHGIAPPAGNSAA
;
A
#
# COMPACT_ATOMS: atom_id res chain seq x y z
N MET A 1 14.46 1.91 12.85
CA MET A 1 14.94 3.29 13.04
C MET A 1 13.95 4.26 12.43
N SER A 2 13.39 5.12 13.24
CA SER A 2 12.51 6.17 12.71
C SER A 2 13.35 7.35 12.24
N LEU A 3 13.23 7.68 10.97
CA LEU A 3 13.83 8.89 10.42
C LEU A 3 12.94 10.08 10.78
N ARG A 4 13.55 11.17 11.19
CA ARG A 4 12.85 12.43 11.46
C ARG A 4 12.91 13.28 10.21
N TYR A 5 11.78 13.83 9.83
CA TYR A 5 11.65 14.71 8.67
C TYR A 5 10.97 16.01 9.06
N ALA A 6 11.46 17.10 8.52
CA ALA A 6 10.84 18.41 8.65
C ALA A 6 10.87 19.09 7.29
N VAL A 7 10.10 20.17 7.12
CA VAL A 7 10.11 20.94 5.86
C VAL A 7 11.21 21.98 5.93
N CYS A 8 12.11 21.98 4.96
CA CYS A 8 13.18 22.96 4.84
C CYS A 8 12.63 24.32 4.41
N ASP A 9 12.99 25.38 5.14
CA ASP A 9 12.53 26.73 4.81
C ASP A 9 13.12 27.27 3.50
N VAL A 10 14.26 26.73 3.07
CA VAL A 10 14.94 27.18 1.84
C VAL A 10 14.30 26.56 0.60
N CYS A 11 14.21 25.23 0.53
CA CYS A 11 13.70 24.54 -0.65
C CYS A 11 12.26 24.05 -0.52
N ARG A 12 11.63 24.20 0.63
CA ARG A 12 10.25 23.77 0.92
C ARG A 12 10.01 22.28 0.77
N ALA A 13 11.08 21.49 0.62
CA ALA A 13 10.99 20.05 0.57
C ALA A 13 11.05 19.44 1.97
N ARG A 14 10.46 18.27 2.10
CA ARG A 14 10.60 17.44 3.28
C ARG A 14 12.01 16.86 3.29
N ALA A 15 12.76 17.12 4.34
CA ALA A 15 14.17 16.73 4.43
C ALA A 15 14.47 16.01 5.76
N PRO A 16 15.39 15.05 5.77
CA PRO A 16 15.74 14.32 6.97
C PRO A 16 16.50 15.21 7.96
N VAL A 17 16.19 15.04 9.24
CA VAL A 17 16.85 15.73 10.35
C VAL A 17 17.76 14.73 11.06
N GLN A 18 19.04 15.06 11.17
CA GLN A 18 20.05 14.23 11.81
C GLN A 18 19.88 14.21 13.35
N LYS A 19 20.58 13.30 14.01
CA LYS A 19 20.58 13.20 15.47
C LYS A 19 20.99 14.50 16.16
N ASN A 20 21.85 15.30 15.53
CA ASN A 20 22.28 16.60 16.05
C ASN A 20 21.22 17.71 15.93
N GLY A 21 20.04 17.39 15.37
CA GLY A 21 18.94 18.33 15.19
C GLY A 21 19.06 19.23 13.95
N LYS A 22 20.01 18.96 13.08
CA LYS A 22 20.27 19.75 11.87
C LYS A 22 19.84 18.97 10.63
N PHE A 23 19.42 19.68 9.59
CA PHE A 23 19.10 19.04 8.32
C PHE A 23 20.31 18.32 7.72
N ALA A 24 20.09 17.10 7.26
CA ALA A 24 21.06 16.38 6.45
C ALA A 24 21.13 17.02 5.05
N ARG A 25 22.18 16.66 4.30
CA ARG A 25 22.29 17.02 2.89
C ARG A 25 21.08 16.46 2.13
N HIS A 26 20.42 17.30 1.37
CA HIS A 26 19.25 16.92 0.57
C HIS A 26 19.23 17.72 -0.73
N PRO A 27 18.65 17.18 -1.81
CA PRO A 27 18.41 17.94 -3.03
C PRO A 27 17.33 18.99 -2.79
N GLY A 28 17.39 20.08 -3.49
CA GLY A 28 16.33 21.08 -3.46
C GLY A 28 15.09 20.57 -4.18
N ARG A 29 13.92 21.12 -3.79
CA ARG A 29 12.67 20.80 -4.47
C ARG A 29 12.66 21.38 -5.88
N SER A 30 12.33 20.54 -6.87
CA SER A 30 12.17 20.99 -8.25
C SER A 30 11.14 22.11 -8.36
N GLY A 31 11.51 23.20 -9.04
CA GLY A 31 10.68 24.39 -9.20
C GLY A 31 10.82 25.43 -8.09
N VAL A 32 11.41 25.08 -6.95
CA VAL A 32 11.68 26.04 -5.85
C VAL A 32 13.18 26.33 -5.74
N TRP A 33 14.00 25.29 -5.85
CA TRP A 33 15.45 25.41 -5.82
C TRP A 33 16.03 24.99 -7.16
N LEU A 34 16.54 25.96 -7.91
CA LEU A 34 17.01 25.74 -9.29
C LEU A 34 18.53 25.70 -9.41
N ALA A 35 19.26 25.98 -8.34
CA ALA A 35 20.71 25.95 -8.38
C ALA A 35 21.23 24.49 -8.43
N PRO A 36 22.36 24.24 -9.12
CA PRO A 36 22.96 22.91 -9.07
C PRO A 36 23.49 22.58 -7.68
N GLY A 37 23.47 21.29 -7.35
CA GLY A 37 23.97 20.80 -6.07
C GLY A 37 22.90 20.71 -4.98
N PRO A 38 23.32 20.36 -3.76
CA PRO A 38 22.40 20.20 -2.64
C PRO A 38 21.85 21.55 -2.17
N CYS A 39 20.67 21.50 -1.56
CA CYS A 39 20.06 22.67 -0.94
C CYS A 39 20.98 23.28 0.14
N PRO A 40 21.20 24.60 0.17
CA PRO A 40 22.01 25.23 1.21
C PRO A 40 21.38 25.17 2.60
N GLY A 41 20.15 24.71 2.74
CA GLY A 41 19.51 24.47 4.04
C GLY A 41 20.12 23.33 4.86
N ARG A 42 21.01 22.54 4.26
CA ARG A 42 21.76 21.50 4.99
C ARG A 42 22.51 22.11 6.16
N GLY A 43 22.55 21.43 7.30
CA GLY A 43 23.23 21.95 8.48
C GLY A 43 22.47 23.00 9.26
N ALA A 44 21.36 23.49 8.75
CA ALA A 44 20.47 24.38 9.48
C ALA A 44 19.53 23.57 10.39
N ARG A 45 19.09 24.20 11.47
CA ARG A 45 18.04 23.60 12.30
C ARG A 45 16.66 23.88 11.67
N PRO A 46 15.74 22.93 11.71
CA PRO A 46 14.39 23.18 11.23
C PRO A 46 13.69 24.25 12.10
N SER A 47 12.91 25.12 11.45
CA SER A 47 12.06 26.07 12.14
C SER A 47 10.86 25.36 12.80
N ALA A 48 10.22 26.02 13.75
CA ALA A 48 8.99 25.50 14.36
C ALA A 48 7.91 25.25 13.27
N ALA A 49 7.79 26.15 12.30
CA ALA A 49 6.87 25.97 11.18
C ALA A 49 7.23 24.74 10.32
N GLY A 50 8.52 24.53 10.03
CA GLY A 50 9.01 23.37 9.29
C GLY A 50 8.77 22.05 10.00
N ILE A 51 8.91 22.03 11.33
CA ILE A 51 8.60 20.87 12.16
C ILE A 51 7.10 20.55 12.10
N ARG A 52 6.24 21.55 12.29
CA ARG A 52 4.79 21.37 12.21
C ARG A 52 4.34 20.87 10.84
N ALA A 53 4.90 21.44 9.78
CA ALA A 53 4.60 21.02 8.40
C ALA A 53 5.07 19.59 8.15
N GLY A 54 6.23 19.18 8.68
CA GLY A 54 6.71 17.81 8.59
C GLY A 54 5.81 16.81 9.30
N ILE A 55 5.30 17.16 10.47
CA ILE A 55 4.36 16.33 11.22
C ILE A 55 3.05 16.19 10.44
N ALA A 56 2.49 17.27 9.94
CA ALA A 56 1.25 17.27 9.16
C ALA A 56 1.39 16.42 7.90
N TRP A 57 2.50 16.55 7.19
CA TRP A 57 2.80 15.74 6.01
C TRP A 57 2.88 14.26 6.34
N GLY A 58 3.57 13.90 7.42
CA GLY A 58 3.67 12.51 7.89
C GLY A 58 2.30 11.91 8.22
N ARG A 59 1.44 12.66 8.90
CA ARG A 59 0.07 12.23 9.23
C ARG A 59 -0.77 12.01 7.99
N GLU A 60 -0.67 12.90 7.01
CA GLU A 60 -1.37 12.78 5.73
C GLU A 60 -0.89 11.55 4.95
N ALA A 61 0.41 11.31 4.91
CA ALA A 61 0.98 10.13 4.25
C ALA A 61 0.47 8.83 4.88
N VAL A 62 0.40 8.76 6.21
CA VAL A 62 -0.15 7.60 6.93
C VAL A 62 -1.63 7.42 6.61
N ALA A 63 -2.42 8.48 6.66
CA ALA A 63 -3.84 8.43 6.33
C ALA A 63 -4.08 7.93 4.91
N ASN A 64 -3.30 8.42 3.94
CA ASN A 64 -3.38 8.00 2.54
C ASN A 64 -2.99 6.53 2.35
N ALA A 65 -1.94 6.07 3.04
CA ALA A 65 -1.51 4.68 3.01
C ALA A 65 -2.57 3.74 3.58
N LEU A 66 -3.18 4.11 4.70
CA LEU A 66 -4.27 3.34 5.31
C LEU A 66 -5.50 3.27 4.41
N ALA A 67 -5.89 4.39 3.80
CA ALA A 67 -7.01 4.44 2.87
C ALA A 67 -6.76 3.56 1.63
N TYR A 68 -5.56 3.61 1.07
CA TYR A 68 -5.16 2.77 -0.06
C TYR A 68 -5.22 1.28 0.28
N SER A 69 -4.67 0.90 1.44
CA SER A 69 -4.69 -0.49 1.90
C SER A 69 -6.10 -0.99 2.17
N ALA A 70 -6.96 -0.14 2.74
CA ALA A 70 -8.37 -0.48 2.97
C ALA A 70 -9.11 -0.76 1.66
N ARG A 71 -8.89 0.06 0.62
CA ARG A 71 -9.48 -0.17 -0.70
C ARG A 71 -9.01 -1.47 -1.33
N ARG A 72 -7.71 -1.76 -1.24
CA ARG A 72 -7.16 -3.02 -1.77
C ARG A 72 -7.73 -4.23 -1.04
N LEU A 73 -7.86 -4.16 0.27
CA LEU A 73 -8.44 -5.25 1.06
C LEU A 73 -9.91 -5.49 0.69
N SER A 74 -10.68 -4.41 0.51
CA SER A 74 -12.07 -4.50 0.07
C SER A 74 -12.20 -5.18 -1.30
N ALA A 75 -11.36 -4.79 -2.27
CA ALA A 75 -11.34 -5.41 -3.59
C ALA A 75 -10.96 -6.89 -3.52
N ALA A 76 -9.96 -7.24 -2.72
CA ALA A 76 -9.55 -8.63 -2.53
C ALA A 76 -10.66 -9.49 -1.90
N ARG A 77 -11.40 -8.94 -0.95
CA ARG A 77 -12.55 -9.63 -0.36
C ARG A 77 -13.67 -9.87 -1.35
N GLU A 78 -13.93 -8.92 -2.25
CA GLU A 78 -14.92 -9.08 -3.32
C GLU A 78 -14.50 -10.16 -4.31
N GLU A 79 -13.23 -10.21 -4.70
CA GLU A 79 -12.68 -11.25 -5.57
C GLU A 79 -12.79 -12.64 -4.92
N LEU A 80 -12.47 -12.74 -3.63
CA LEU A 80 -12.59 -13.99 -2.90
C LEU A 80 -14.04 -14.47 -2.83
N ALA A 81 -14.97 -13.57 -2.53
CA ALA A 81 -16.40 -13.89 -2.48
C ALA A 81 -16.91 -14.39 -3.83
N ALA A 82 -16.49 -13.78 -4.93
CA ALA A 82 -16.84 -14.21 -6.29
C ALA A 82 -16.27 -15.60 -6.62
N ALA A 83 -15.02 -15.85 -6.23
CA ALA A 83 -14.40 -17.17 -6.43
C ALA A 83 -15.09 -18.26 -5.60
N GLU A 84 -15.47 -17.96 -4.37
CA GLU A 84 -16.21 -18.90 -3.51
C GLU A 84 -17.59 -19.19 -4.07
N ALA A 85 -18.28 -18.20 -4.64
CA ALA A 85 -19.56 -18.39 -5.30
C ALA A 85 -19.44 -19.30 -6.54
N LEU A 86 -18.42 -19.11 -7.35
CA LEU A 86 -18.13 -19.99 -8.51
C LEU A 86 -17.85 -21.41 -8.06
N ARG A 87 -17.10 -21.59 -6.99
CA ARG A 87 -16.83 -22.93 -6.45
C ARG A 87 -18.10 -23.60 -5.99
N ARG A 88 -18.96 -22.92 -5.26
CA ARG A 88 -20.25 -23.48 -4.83
C ARG A 88 -21.13 -23.89 -6.00
N ASP A 89 -21.19 -23.05 -7.04
CA ASP A 89 -21.96 -23.34 -8.24
C ASP A 89 -21.41 -24.58 -8.99
N ALA A 90 -20.09 -24.69 -9.08
CA ALA A 90 -19.44 -25.83 -9.70
C ALA A 90 -19.69 -27.14 -8.92
N GLU A 91 -19.59 -27.08 -7.60
CA GLU A 91 -19.86 -28.23 -6.73
C GLU A 91 -21.31 -28.67 -6.81
N ALA A 92 -22.24 -27.72 -6.86
CA ALA A 92 -23.65 -28.03 -7.03
C ALA A 92 -23.96 -28.69 -8.38
N ALA A 93 -23.33 -28.19 -9.46
CA ALA A 93 -23.47 -28.76 -10.79
C ALA A 93 -22.89 -30.19 -10.86
N GLU A 94 -21.75 -30.40 -10.22
CA GLU A 94 -21.11 -31.74 -10.12
C GLU A 94 -22.01 -32.72 -9.38
N ALA A 95 -22.57 -32.31 -8.23
CA ALA A 95 -23.46 -33.14 -7.45
C ALA A 95 -24.75 -33.48 -8.22
N ASP A 96 -25.28 -32.53 -8.96
CA ASP A 96 -26.45 -32.73 -9.79
C ASP A 96 -26.18 -33.74 -10.92
N LEU A 97 -25.01 -33.63 -11.55
CA LEU A 97 -24.60 -34.58 -12.59
C LEU A 97 -24.38 -35.99 -12.04
N GLU A 98 -23.79 -36.10 -10.86
CA GLU A 98 -23.58 -37.38 -10.19
C GLU A 98 -24.94 -38.06 -9.86
N ALA A 99 -25.90 -37.30 -9.36
CA ALA A 99 -27.24 -37.79 -9.08
C ALA A 99 -27.94 -38.27 -10.36
N TRP A 100 -27.85 -37.51 -11.44
CA TRP A 100 -28.39 -37.87 -12.74
C TRP A 100 -27.76 -39.17 -13.26
N ALA A 101 -26.43 -39.30 -13.18
CA ALA A 101 -25.70 -40.50 -13.60
C ALA A 101 -26.15 -41.72 -12.81
N ALA A 102 -26.32 -41.58 -11.50
CA ALA A 102 -26.80 -42.67 -10.63
C ALA A 102 -28.21 -43.14 -11.03
N GLU A 103 -29.11 -42.23 -11.36
CA GLU A 103 -30.49 -42.53 -11.82
C GLU A 103 -30.49 -43.29 -13.15
N HIS A 104 -29.48 -43.08 -13.99
CA HIS A 104 -29.35 -43.71 -15.30
C HIS A 104 -28.41 -44.90 -15.33
N GLY A 105 -27.97 -45.36 -14.15
CA GLY A 105 -27.10 -46.55 -14.04
C GLY A 105 -25.70 -46.36 -14.58
N ILE A 106 -25.23 -45.11 -14.70
CA ILE A 106 -23.90 -44.80 -15.17
C ILE A 106 -22.96 -44.76 -13.95
N ALA A 107 -21.94 -45.62 -13.96
CA ALA A 107 -20.96 -45.64 -12.88
C ALA A 107 -20.15 -44.33 -12.87
N PRO A 108 -19.93 -43.73 -11.66
CA PRO A 108 -19.08 -42.53 -11.58
C PRO A 108 -17.65 -42.92 -12.03
N PRO A 109 -16.92 -41.93 -12.63
CA PRO A 109 -15.52 -42.18 -12.99
C PRO A 109 -14.73 -42.52 -11.75
N ALA A 110 -13.71 -43.40 -11.89
CA ALA A 110 -12.79 -43.73 -10.81
C ALA A 110 -12.29 -42.39 -10.21
N GLY A 111 -12.35 -42.32 -8.88
CA GLY A 111 -12.08 -41.09 -8.15
C GLY A 111 -10.86 -40.36 -8.69
N ASN A 112 -11.04 -39.12 -9.00
CA ASN A 112 -9.98 -38.25 -9.51
C ASN A 112 -9.02 -38.00 -8.35
N SER A 113 -7.99 -38.84 -8.21
CA SER A 113 -6.95 -38.66 -7.20
C SER A 113 -5.90 -37.67 -7.66
N ALA A 114 -6.30 -36.65 -8.39
CA ALA A 114 -5.41 -35.52 -8.68
C ALA A 114 -5.15 -34.78 -7.39
N ALA A 115 -4.25 -35.28 -6.65
CA ALA A 115 -3.70 -34.60 -5.50
C ALA A 115 -2.76 -33.52 -5.97
#